data_1eb5b0c06561814b7efb8f60f976a7c4
#
_entry.id   1eb5b0c06561814b7efb8f60f976a7c4
#
_cell.length_a   1.000
_cell.length_b   1.000
_cell.length_c   1.000
_cell.angle_alpha   90.00
_cell.angle_beta   90.00
_cell.angle_gamma   90.00
#
_symmetry.space_group_name_H-M   'P 1'
#
loop_
_entity.id
_entity.type
_entity.pdbx_description
1 polymer ?
#
loop_
_entity_poly.entity_id
_entity_poly.type
_entity_poly.pdbx_seq_one_letter_code
_entity_poly.pdbx_strand_id
1 'polypeptide(L)'
;VRNKADPLAATPVPQKLLWWLTFGFVGTVLFPIIYTIEGAARPGYDPLRQTISSLSLGPGGWVQQLNFALCGVSVLWMAFIWRKILAGGVCATWYPILRAIEGVGLFGVAIFTRDPVHTVFLVVIVNAMCFGLFVI
;
A
#
# COMPACT_ATOMS: atom_id res chain seq x y z
N VAL A 1 -2.07 -20.87 46.60
CA VAL A 1 -2.69 -21.31 45.33
C VAL A 1 -2.10 -20.40 44.24
N ARG A 2 -1.17 -20.92 43.42
CA ARG A 2 -0.55 -20.19 42.32
C ARG A 2 -1.56 -20.16 41.18
N ASN A 3 -2.16 -18.99 40.94
CA ASN A 3 -3.04 -18.78 39.79
C ASN A 3 -2.18 -18.96 38.50
N LYS A 4 -2.34 -20.11 37.84
CA LYS A 4 -1.73 -20.34 36.52
C LYS A 4 -2.37 -19.35 35.57
N ALA A 5 -1.61 -18.33 35.17
CA ALA A 5 -2.02 -17.43 34.09
C ALA A 5 -2.43 -18.31 32.91
N ASP A 6 -3.61 -18.08 32.39
CA ASP A 6 -4.13 -18.77 31.21
C ASP A 6 -3.15 -18.54 30.04
N PRO A 7 -2.50 -19.60 29.50
CA PRO A 7 -1.54 -19.42 28.41
C PRO A 7 -2.18 -18.91 27.11
N LEU A 8 -3.53 -18.88 27.06
CA LEU A 8 -4.30 -18.36 25.92
C LEU A 8 -4.83 -16.92 26.14
N ALA A 9 -4.53 -16.31 27.30
CA ALA A 9 -4.85 -14.90 27.51
C ALA A 9 -3.98 -14.03 26.58
N ALA A 10 -4.54 -13.65 25.43
CA ALA A 10 -3.87 -12.77 24.47
C ALA A 10 -3.49 -11.47 25.20
N THR A 11 -2.21 -11.15 25.21
CA THR A 11 -1.75 -9.86 25.72
C THR A 11 -2.43 -8.74 24.94
N PRO A 12 -3.06 -7.77 25.61
CA PRO A 12 -3.75 -6.69 24.90
C PRO A 12 -2.78 -5.94 23.99
N VAL A 13 -3.17 -5.76 22.73
CA VAL A 13 -2.38 -5.02 21.74
C VAL A 13 -2.21 -3.58 22.24
N PRO A 14 -0.97 -3.04 22.32
CA PRO A 14 -0.74 -1.68 22.76
C PRO A 14 -1.54 -0.67 21.93
N GLN A 15 -2.24 0.25 22.60
CA GLN A 15 -3.08 1.26 21.92
C GLN A 15 -2.30 2.06 20.85
N LYS A 16 -1.03 2.37 21.09
CA LYS A 16 -0.16 3.05 20.13
C LYS A 16 0.01 2.23 18.85
N LEU A 17 0.14 0.91 18.96
CA LEU A 17 0.27 0.03 17.79
C LEU A 17 -1.01 0.02 16.96
N LEU A 18 -2.17 0.01 17.61
CA LEU A 18 -3.47 0.13 16.91
C LEU A 18 -3.56 1.43 16.11
N TRP A 19 -3.19 2.56 16.68
CA TRP A 19 -3.16 3.85 15.96
C TRP A 19 -2.21 3.84 14.77
N TRP A 20 -1.05 3.23 14.91
CA TRP A 20 -0.08 3.14 13.81
C TRP A 20 -0.57 2.24 12.69
N LEU A 21 -1.20 1.12 13.00
CA LEU A 21 -1.83 0.23 12.02
C LEU A 21 -3.00 0.93 11.31
N THR A 22 -3.85 1.63 12.07
CA THR A 22 -4.98 2.38 11.51
C THR A 22 -4.50 3.44 10.52
N PHE A 23 -3.47 4.22 10.89
CA PHE A 23 -2.91 5.24 10.01
C PHE A 23 -2.41 4.66 8.68
N GLY A 24 -1.64 3.58 8.72
CA GLY A 24 -1.17 2.91 7.51
C GLY A 24 -2.29 2.29 6.68
N PHE A 25 -3.33 1.76 7.34
CA PHE A 25 -4.46 1.13 6.66
C PHE A 25 -5.37 2.15 5.95
N VAL A 26 -5.59 3.32 6.56
CA VAL A 26 -6.46 4.38 6.00
C VAL A 26 -6.02 4.77 4.59
N GLY A 27 -4.73 5.01 4.35
CA GLY A 27 -4.26 5.40 3.02
C GLY A 27 -4.45 4.33 1.96
N THR A 28 -4.30 3.04 2.32
CA THR A 28 -4.53 1.94 1.38
C THR A 28 -6.02 1.75 1.06
N VAL A 29 -6.91 2.04 2.02
CA VAL A 29 -8.38 2.00 1.80
C VAL A 29 -8.87 3.21 1.01
N LEU A 30 -8.30 4.39 1.26
CA LEU A 30 -8.66 5.60 0.52
C LEU A 30 -8.27 5.53 -0.95
N PHE A 31 -7.22 4.81 -1.29
CA PHE A 31 -6.74 4.69 -2.68
C PHE A 31 -7.84 4.21 -3.65
N PRO A 32 -8.51 3.05 -3.44
CA PRO A 32 -9.58 2.61 -4.33
C PRO A 32 -10.81 3.52 -4.31
N ILE A 33 -11.13 4.14 -3.18
CA ILE A 33 -12.25 5.06 -3.06
C ILE A 33 -12.01 6.29 -3.95
N ILE A 34 -10.83 6.90 -3.85
CA ILE A 34 -10.49 8.12 -4.60
C ILE A 34 -10.47 7.84 -6.09
N TYR A 35 -9.77 6.80 -6.57
CA TYR A 35 -9.73 6.53 -8.02
C TYR A 35 -11.09 6.14 -8.59
N THR A 36 -11.96 5.50 -7.81
CA THR A 36 -13.32 5.15 -8.23
C THR A 36 -14.17 6.41 -8.40
N ILE A 37 -14.12 7.32 -7.43
CA ILE A 37 -14.84 8.60 -7.51
C ILE A 37 -14.30 9.43 -8.68
N GLU A 38 -12.98 9.54 -8.80
CA GLU A 38 -12.35 10.30 -9.88
C GLU A 38 -12.68 9.71 -11.25
N GLY A 39 -12.61 8.39 -11.39
CA GLY A 39 -12.97 7.70 -12.63
C GLY A 39 -14.43 7.91 -13.02
N ALA A 40 -15.35 7.84 -12.05
CA ALA A 40 -16.77 8.08 -12.29
C ALA A 40 -17.07 9.55 -12.67
N ALA A 41 -16.30 10.50 -12.13
CA ALA A 41 -16.46 11.91 -12.41
C ALA A 41 -15.78 12.37 -13.72
N ARG A 42 -14.88 11.58 -14.30
CA ARG A 42 -14.08 11.95 -15.48
C ARG A 42 -14.77 11.60 -16.78
N PRO A 43 -15.16 12.61 -17.61
CA PRO A 43 -15.76 12.35 -18.91
C PRO A 43 -14.85 11.50 -19.80
N GLY A 44 -15.42 10.44 -20.40
CA GLY A 44 -14.69 9.56 -21.32
C GLY A 44 -13.74 8.55 -20.70
N TYR A 45 -13.66 8.47 -19.39
CA TYR A 45 -12.93 7.40 -18.72
C TYR A 45 -13.75 6.10 -18.71
N ASP A 46 -13.14 5.02 -19.23
CA ASP A 46 -13.72 3.68 -19.23
C ASP A 46 -12.82 2.74 -18.40
N PRO A 47 -13.24 2.32 -17.20
CA PRO A 47 -12.43 1.48 -16.31
C PRO A 47 -12.19 0.07 -16.87
N LEU A 48 -12.94 -0.38 -17.89
CA LEU A 48 -12.72 -1.67 -18.54
C LEU A 48 -11.66 -1.61 -19.65
N ARG A 49 -11.35 -0.41 -20.14
CA ARG A 49 -10.42 -0.20 -21.26
C ARG A 49 -9.19 0.62 -20.91
N GLN A 50 -9.25 1.36 -19.81
CA GLN A 50 -8.20 2.29 -19.41
C GLN A 50 -7.65 1.92 -18.01
N THR A 51 -6.35 2.12 -17.84
CA THR A 51 -5.70 1.86 -16.55
C THR A 51 -6.01 2.98 -15.56
N ILE A 52 -5.93 2.67 -14.25
CA ILE A 52 -6.09 3.65 -13.18
C ILE A 52 -5.07 4.80 -13.33
N SER A 53 -3.86 4.48 -13.79
CA SER A 53 -2.81 5.49 -14.01
C SER A 53 -3.15 6.48 -15.12
N SER A 54 -4.05 6.17 -16.05
CA SER A 54 -4.51 7.12 -17.06
C SER A 54 -5.27 8.30 -16.46
N LEU A 55 -5.83 8.14 -15.25
CA LEU A 55 -6.43 9.23 -14.48
C LEU A 55 -5.40 10.29 -14.06
N SER A 56 -4.11 9.93 -13.97
CA SER A 56 -3.04 10.90 -13.71
C SER A 56 -2.75 11.83 -14.88
N LEU A 57 -3.40 11.62 -16.03
CA LEU A 57 -3.19 12.40 -17.26
C LEU A 57 -4.30 13.43 -17.46
N GLY A 58 -3.94 14.59 -18.03
CA GLY A 58 -4.90 15.64 -18.37
C GLY A 58 -5.37 16.48 -17.18
N PRO A 59 -6.44 17.30 -17.37
CA PRO A 59 -6.95 18.18 -16.33
C PRO A 59 -7.39 17.39 -15.09
N GLY A 60 -6.95 17.81 -13.90
CA GLY A 60 -7.26 17.12 -12.66
C GLY A 60 -6.38 15.90 -12.34
N GLY A 61 -5.47 15.47 -13.22
CA GLY A 61 -4.62 14.29 -13.02
C GLY A 61 -3.73 14.34 -11.78
N TRP A 62 -3.48 15.53 -11.24
CA TRP A 62 -2.77 15.71 -9.98
C TRP A 62 -3.46 15.02 -8.78
N VAL A 63 -4.80 14.86 -8.81
CA VAL A 63 -5.56 14.15 -7.78
C VAL A 63 -5.10 12.70 -7.71
N GLN A 64 -5.02 12.04 -8.85
CA GLN A 64 -4.55 10.64 -8.90
C GLN A 64 -3.07 10.50 -8.60
N GLN A 65 -2.24 11.47 -9.00
CA GLN A 65 -0.82 11.51 -8.61
C GLN A 65 -0.66 11.60 -7.09
N LEU A 66 -1.41 12.50 -6.46
CA LEU A 66 -1.43 12.62 -5.00
C LEU A 66 -1.96 11.35 -4.33
N ASN A 67 -2.99 10.72 -4.91
CA ASN A 67 -3.55 9.45 -4.43
C ASN A 67 -2.48 8.33 -4.44
N PHE A 68 -1.70 8.20 -5.52
CA PHE A 68 -0.58 7.26 -5.59
C PHE A 68 0.50 7.59 -4.53
N ALA A 69 0.85 8.86 -4.36
CA ALA A 69 1.85 9.27 -3.38
C ALA A 69 1.40 8.96 -1.95
N LEU A 70 0.16 9.29 -1.59
CA LEU A 70 -0.41 9.00 -0.26
C LEU A 70 -0.49 7.49 0.01
N CYS A 71 -0.91 6.71 -0.99
CA CYS A 71 -0.89 5.25 -0.89
C CYS A 71 0.54 4.74 -0.68
N GLY A 72 1.52 5.25 -1.43
CA GLY A 72 2.94 4.92 -1.27
C GLY A 72 3.46 5.18 0.14
N VAL A 73 3.15 6.36 0.72
CA VAL A 73 3.49 6.68 2.13
C VAL A 73 2.88 5.66 3.07
N SER A 74 1.61 5.32 2.89
CA SER A 74 0.89 4.38 3.75
C SER A 74 1.48 2.98 3.68
N VAL A 75 1.84 2.52 2.48
CA VAL A 75 2.49 1.21 2.27
C VAL A 75 3.89 1.18 2.88
N LEU A 76 4.69 2.23 2.74
CA LEU A 76 6.01 2.35 3.39
C LEU A 76 5.88 2.36 4.91
N TRP A 77 4.90 3.10 5.44
CA TRP A 77 4.61 3.13 6.85
C TRP A 77 4.24 1.73 7.37
N MET A 78 3.37 1.01 6.65
CA MET A 78 3.02 -0.36 7.00
C MET A 78 4.22 -1.31 6.92
N ALA A 79 5.10 -1.18 5.92
CA ALA A 79 6.33 -1.97 5.83
C ALA A 79 7.21 -1.81 7.08
N PHE A 80 7.36 -0.56 7.57
CA PHE A 80 8.09 -0.27 8.79
C PHE A 80 7.43 -0.91 10.04
N ILE A 81 6.10 -0.88 10.14
CA ILE A 81 5.36 -1.50 11.24
C ILE A 81 5.50 -3.02 11.20
N TRP A 82 5.32 -3.64 10.02
CA TRP A 82 5.49 -5.08 9.85
C TRP A 82 6.89 -5.55 10.24
N ARG A 83 7.92 -4.76 9.89
CA ARG A 83 9.30 -5.07 10.30
C ARG A 83 9.48 -5.12 11.81
N LYS A 84 8.68 -4.36 12.57
CA LYS A 84 8.72 -4.35 14.05
C LYS A 84 7.88 -5.45 14.69
N ILE A 85 6.78 -5.84 14.05
CA ILE A 85 5.82 -6.80 14.60
C ILE A 85 6.23 -8.23 14.29
N LEU A 86 6.70 -8.48 13.06
CA LEU A 86 7.10 -9.82 12.65
C LEU A 86 8.44 -10.20 13.28
N ALA A 87 8.42 -11.24 14.10
CA ALA A 87 9.59 -11.73 14.83
C ALA A 87 10.11 -13.03 14.21
N GLY A 88 11.27 -12.96 13.55
CA GLY A 88 11.99 -14.13 13.03
C GLY A 88 11.39 -14.74 11.76
N GLY A 89 12.19 -15.58 11.09
CA GLY A 89 11.80 -16.30 9.90
C GLY A 89 11.86 -15.49 8.60
N VAL A 90 11.57 -16.16 7.50
CA VAL A 90 11.63 -15.62 6.13
C VAL A 90 10.63 -14.48 5.96
N CYS A 91 9.41 -14.64 6.46
CA CYS A 91 8.34 -13.63 6.37
C CYS A 91 8.72 -12.33 7.08
N ALA A 92 9.40 -12.40 8.23
CA ALA A 92 9.82 -11.22 8.98
C ALA A 92 10.84 -10.33 8.22
N THR A 93 11.57 -10.91 7.29
CA THR A 93 12.57 -10.19 6.50
C THR A 93 11.99 -9.76 5.14
N TRP A 94 11.45 -10.68 4.37
CA TRP A 94 11.08 -10.43 2.99
C TRP A 94 9.77 -9.67 2.83
N TYR A 95 8.76 -9.93 3.66
CA TYR A 95 7.46 -9.23 3.54
C TYR A 95 7.59 -7.71 3.69
N PRO A 96 8.24 -7.18 4.74
CA PRO A 96 8.46 -5.73 4.84
C PRO A 96 9.28 -5.14 3.70
N ILE A 97 10.28 -5.88 3.18
CA ILE A 97 11.10 -5.43 2.06
C ILE A 97 10.25 -5.31 0.79
N LEU A 98 9.44 -6.32 0.47
CA LEU A 98 8.56 -6.30 -0.70
C LEU A 98 7.52 -5.16 -0.59
N ARG A 99 6.95 -4.95 0.60
CA ARG A 99 6.05 -3.82 0.84
C ARG A 99 6.75 -2.46 0.69
N ALA A 100 8.01 -2.35 1.11
CA ALA A 100 8.78 -1.13 0.91
C ALA A 100 9.07 -0.86 -0.58
N ILE A 101 9.43 -1.90 -1.36
CA ILE A 101 9.62 -1.80 -2.81
C ILE A 101 8.32 -1.34 -3.49
N GLU A 102 7.19 -1.90 -3.11
CA GLU A 102 5.88 -1.49 -3.62
C GLU A 102 5.58 -0.01 -3.30
N GLY A 103 5.80 0.43 -2.06
CA GLY A 103 5.59 1.81 -1.66
C GLY A 103 6.46 2.81 -2.43
N VAL A 104 7.74 2.48 -2.66
CA VAL A 104 8.65 3.28 -3.52
C VAL A 104 8.16 3.28 -4.97
N GLY A 105 7.70 2.14 -5.48
CA GLY A 105 7.13 2.03 -6.82
C GLY A 105 5.91 2.94 -7.02
N LEU A 106 5.02 3.03 -6.03
CA LEU A 106 3.86 3.93 -6.06
C LEU A 106 4.27 5.41 -6.16
N PHE A 107 5.35 5.82 -5.49
CA PHE A 107 5.93 7.16 -5.71
C PHE A 107 6.46 7.35 -7.12
N GLY A 108 7.13 6.34 -7.67
CA GLY A 108 7.59 6.36 -9.05
C GLY A 108 6.43 6.57 -10.04
N VAL A 109 5.33 5.85 -9.84
CA VAL A 109 4.09 6.00 -10.65
C VAL A 109 3.48 7.40 -10.49
N ALA A 110 3.53 7.99 -9.29
CA ALA A 110 3.02 9.33 -9.03
C ALA A 110 3.81 10.42 -9.78
N ILE A 111 5.13 10.25 -9.92
CA ILE A 111 6.03 11.24 -10.52
C ILE A 111 6.12 11.04 -12.04
N PHE A 112 6.34 9.80 -12.48
CA PHE A 112 6.54 9.43 -13.88
C PHE A 112 5.23 8.99 -14.53
N THR A 113 4.42 9.91 -15.01
CA THR A 113 3.07 9.62 -15.50
C THR A 113 2.99 9.18 -16.97
N ARG A 114 4.01 9.42 -17.79
CA ARG A 114 3.99 9.20 -19.26
C ARG A 114 5.21 8.48 -19.84
N ASP A 115 6.25 8.28 -19.06
CA ASP A 115 7.51 7.71 -19.54
C ASP A 115 7.49 6.18 -19.54
N PRO A 116 8.33 5.51 -20.37
CA PRO A 116 8.53 4.06 -20.24
C PRO A 116 8.96 3.64 -18.84
N VAL A 117 9.54 4.54 -18.07
CA VAL A 117 9.87 4.40 -16.65
C VAL A 117 8.62 4.11 -15.81
N HIS A 118 7.46 4.70 -16.16
CA HIS A 118 6.17 4.40 -15.51
C HIS A 118 5.83 2.90 -15.57
N THR A 119 6.01 2.28 -16.75
CA THR A 119 5.77 0.84 -16.92
C THR A 119 6.70 0.00 -16.05
N VAL A 120 7.96 0.41 -15.92
CA VAL A 120 8.91 -0.28 -15.03
C VAL A 120 8.43 -0.26 -13.58
N PHE A 121 7.98 0.89 -13.08
CA PHE A 121 7.42 0.98 -11.73
C PHE A 121 6.16 0.12 -11.54
N LEU A 122 5.25 0.08 -12.51
CA LEU A 122 4.08 -0.79 -12.46
C LEU A 122 4.47 -2.27 -12.40
N VAL A 123 5.42 -2.71 -13.22
CA VAL A 123 5.93 -4.10 -13.20
C VAL A 123 6.55 -4.42 -11.83
N VAL A 124 7.35 -3.52 -11.28
CA VAL A 124 7.97 -3.69 -9.95
C VAL A 124 6.91 -3.82 -8.87
N ILE A 125 5.88 -2.95 -8.87
CA ILE A 125 4.78 -3.00 -7.90
C ILE A 125 4.05 -4.33 -7.97
N VAL A 126 3.62 -4.75 -9.17
CA VAL A 126 2.85 -5.99 -9.37
C VAL A 126 3.67 -7.21 -8.91
N ASN A 127 4.95 -7.26 -9.27
CA ASN A 127 5.81 -8.36 -8.83
C ASN A 127 6.00 -8.36 -7.30
N ALA A 128 6.24 -7.21 -6.69
CA ALA A 128 6.38 -7.11 -5.22
C ALA A 128 5.10 -7.55 -4.50
N MET A 129 3.93 -7.18 -5.00
CA MET A 129 2.63 -7.63 -4.47
C MET A 129 2.46 -9.15 -4.61
N CYS A 130 2.72 -9.71 -5.80
CA CYS A 130 2.59 -11.15 -6.04
C CYS A 130 3.54 -11.96 -5.15
N PHE A 131 4.82 -11.60 -5.10
CA PHE A 131 5.77 -12.28 -4.22
C PHE A 131 5.43 -12.10 -2.74
N GLY A 132 4.89 -10.96 -2.33
CA GLY A 132 4.42 -10.72 -0.96
C GLY A 132 3.34 -11.70 -0.52
N LEU A 133 2.45 -12.13 -1.43
CA LEU A 133 1.41 -13.13 -1.14
C LEU A 133 1.98 -14.54 -0.94
N PHE A 134 3.13 -14.87 -1.53
CA PHE A 134 3.77 -16.19 -1.37
C PHE A 134 4.68 -16.29 -0.14
N VAL A 135 5.00 -15.17 0.49
CA VAL A 135 5.93 -15.10 1.65
C VAL A 135 5.16 -15.14 2.97
N ILE A 136 3.84 -14.93 2.96
CA ILE A 136 2.95 -15.05 4.13
C ILE A 136 2.48 -16.50 4.25
#